data_7435547d3aaed09d34f73f23f852e1c7
#
_entry.id   7435547d3aaed09d34f73f23f852e1c7
#
_cell.length_a   1.000
_cell.length_b   1.000
_cell.length_c   1.000
_cell.angle_alpha   90.00
_cell.angle_beta   90.00
_cell.angle_gamma   90.00
#
_symmetry.space_group_name_H-M   'P 1'
#
loop_
_entity.id
_entity.type
_entity.pdbx_description
1 polymer ?
#
loop_
_entity_poly.entity_id
_entity_poly.type
_entity_poly.pdbx_seq_one_letter_code
_entity_poly.pdbx_strand_id
1 'polypeptide(L)'
;MPTLTSLTGVAGEHYVLFELLRRGYIAALAPAGVPNADIVVTNMEGSRLCSIQVKTRRGVGRDKGWHMHQKHEKKLGERHFYCFVDLQVEPGMAPIVYVMPNAEVAEVIKVTHKSWADTPGKKGQVKQQTPMRRLMPDFTVRDGIGTLYPGGWMFEYRDAWQNLKLEPTDPERAISEE
;
A
#
# COMPACT_ATOMS: atom_id res chain seq x y z
N MET A 1 11.25 -13.33 20.91
CA MET A 1 12.15 -12.82 19.85
C MET A 1 11.30 -12.34 18.69
N PRO A 2 11.64 -11.23 18.02
CA PRO A 2 10.91 -10.79 16.84
C PRO A 2 11.00 -11.83 15.71
N THR A 3 9.92 -12.02 14.99
CA THR A 3 9.88 -12.92 13.83
C THR A 3 10.42 -12.21 12.59
N LEU A 4 10.86 -12.96 11.57
CA LEU A 4 11.29 -12.39 10.29
C LEU A 4 10.17 -11.54 9.65
N THR A 5 8.91 -11.93 9.83
CA THR A 5 7.73 -11.18 9.36
C THR A 5 7.61 -9.83 10.07
N SER A 6 7.83 -9.79 11.39
CA SER A 6 7.81 -8.54 12.16
C SER A 6 8.92 -7.59 11.69
N LEU A 7 10.14 -8.10 11.48
CA LEU A 7 11.25 -7.29 10.97
C LEU A 7 10.98 -6.77 9.55
N THR A 8 10.33 -7.56 8.70
CA THR A 8 9.94 -7.14 7.35
C THR A 8 8.96 -5.96 7.40
N GLY A 9 7.97 -5.99 8.29
CA GLY A 9 7.02 -4.88 8.47
C GLY A 9 7.74 -3.59 8.88
N VAL A 10 8.53 -3.67 9.97
CA VAL A 10 9.30 -2.53 10.50
C VAL A 10 10.25 -1.95 9.44
N ALA A 11 10.95 -2.79 8.67
CA ALA A 11 11.85 -2.33 7.62
C ALA A 11 11.11 -1.51 6.55
N GLY A 12 9.91 -1.93 6.15
CA GLY A 12 9.10 -1.17 5.20
C GLY A 12 8.59 0.15 5.75
N GLU A 13 8.15 0.19 7.01
CA GLU A 13 7.73 1.43 7.67
C GLU A 13 8.87 2.45 7.71
N HIS A 14 10.08 2.02 8.11
CA HIS A 14 11.24 2.89 8.14
C HIS A 14 11.70 3.32 6.75
N TYR A 15 11.57 2.46 5.74
CA TYR A 15 11.87 2.83 4.38
C TYR A 15 10.91 3.91 3.86
N VAL A 16 9.61 3.77 4.09
CA VAL A 16 8.63 4.80 3.72
C VAL A 16 8.87 6.10 4.48
N LEU A 17 9.18 6.02 5.78
CA LEU A 17 9.53 7.20 6.58
C LEU A 17 10.75 7.92 6.01
N PHE A 18 11.83 7.18 5.69
CA PHE A 18 13.02 7.73 5.03
C PHE A 18 12.68 8.43 3.71
N GLU A 19 11.86 7.79 2.85
CA GLU A 19 11.45 8.35 1.57
C GLU A 19 10.63 9.64 1.70
N LEU A 20 9.82 9.77 2.73
CA LEU A 20 9.06 10.99 3.02
C LEU A 20 9.97 12.12 3.50
N LEU A 21 10.85 11.83 4.46
CA LEU A 21 11.79 12.82 5.04
C LEU A 21 12.76 13.36 3.98
N ARG A 22 13.32 12.49 3.12
CA ARG A 22 14.25 12.95 2.06
C ARG A 22 13.57 13.77 0.96
N ARG A 23 12.23 13.75 0.88
CA ARG A 23 11.42 14.61 -0.01
C ARG A 23 11.02 15.93 0.66
N GLY A 24 11.50 16.21 1.87
CA GLY A 24 11.21 17.45 2.58
C GLY A 24 9.85 17.44 3.30
N TYR A 25 9.19 16.28 3.49
CA TYR A 25 7.97 16.22 4.31
C TYR A 25 8.31 16.02 5.79
N ILE A 26 7.48 16.55 6.68
CA ILE A 26 7.54 16.26 8.11
C ILE A 26 6.75 14.98 8.36
N ALA A 27 7.44 13.90 8.73
CA ALA A 27 6.82 12.60 8.94
C ALA A 27 7.30 11.94 10.21
N ALA A 28 6.41 11.16 10.86
CA ALA A 28 6.72 10.38 12.06
C ALA A 28 5.96 9.05 12.04
N LEU A 29 6.53 8.05 12.68
CA LEU A 29 5.81 6.80 12.96
C LEU A 29 4.64 7.09 13.91
N ALA A 30 3.49 6.52 13.62
CA ALA A 30 2.35 6.57 14.52
C ALA A 30 2.64 5.74 15.79
N PRO A 31 2.06 6.10 16.95
CA PRO A 31 2.18 5.26 18.15
C PRO A 31 1.67 3.84 17.90
N ALA A 32 2.29 2.86 18.52
CA ALA A 32 1.87 1.47 18.41
C ALA A 32 0.39 1.31 18.81
N GLY A 33 -0.36 0.56 18.01
CA GLY A 33 -1.78 0.30 18.24
C GLY A 33 -2.75 1.35 17.68
N VAL A 34 -2.26 2.41 17.06
CA VAL A 34 -3.14 3.33 16.31
C VAL A 34 -3.75 2.58 15.12
N PRO A 35 -5.07 2.52 15.00
CA PRO A 35 -5.69 1.78 13.91
C PRO A 35 -5.49 2.49 12.56
N ASN A 36 -5.14 1.70 11.53
CA ASN A 36 -5.07 2.12 10.13
C ASN A 36 -3.99 3.18 9.79
N ALA A 37 -3.05 3.47 10.69
CA ALA A 37 -1.95 4.39 10.42
C ALA A 37 -0.65 3.86 11.01
N ASP A 38 0.38 3.74 10.19
CA ASP A 38 1.75 3.44 10.62
C ASP A 38 2.60 4.72 10.58
N ILE A 39 2.27 5.68 9.71
CA ILE A 39 2.97 6.95 9.57
C ILE A 39 1.96 8.10 9.47
N VAL A 40 2.28 9.21 10.10
CA VAL A 40 1.61 10.50 9.93
C VAL A 40 2.57 11.44 9.22
N VAL A 41 2.11 12.17 8.22
CA VAL A 41 2.95 13.05 7.40
C VAL A 41 2.23 14.34 7.05
N THR A 42 2.98 15.43 7.03
CA THR A 42 2.52 16.76 6.63
C THR A 42 3.56 17.46 5.75
N ASN A 43 3.11 18.48 5.01
CA ASN A 43 4.05 19.40 4.33
C ASN A 43 4.78 20.30 5.34
N MET A 44 5.77 21.07 4.89
CA MET A 44 6.60 21.91 5.76
C MET A 44 5.79 22.97 6.53
N GLU A 45 4.72 23.50 5.95
CA GLU A 45 3.86 24.49 6.60
C GLU A 45 2.87 23.87 7.61
N GLY A 46 2.80 22.53 7.71
CA GLY A 46 1.81 21.85 8.55
C GLY A 46 0.34 21.99 8.08
N SER A 47 0.13 22.55 6.89
CA SER A 47 -1.20 22.87 6.37
C SER A 47 -1.92 21.66 5.77
N ARG A 48 -1.21 20.57 5.46
CA ARG A 48 -1.73 19.37 4.83
C ARG A 48 -1.25 18.13 5.54
N LEU A 49 -2.17 17.46 6.20
CA LEU A 49 -1.90 16.23 6.94
C LEU A 49 -2.50 15.01 6.20
N CYS A 50 -1.77 13.91 6.16
CA CYS A 50 -2.33 12.62 5.81
C CYS A 50 -1.75 11.49 6.67
N SER A 51 -2.43 10.34 6.67
CA SER A 51 -2.00 9.12 7.32
C SER A 51 -1.71 8.04 6.29
N ILE A 52 -0.70 7.22 6.58
CA ILE A 52 -0.24 6.16 5.70
C ILE A 52 -0.24 4.84 6.47
N GLN A 53 -0.87 3.81 5.88
CA GLN A 53 -0.72 2.43 6.28
C GLN A 53 0.31 1.76 5.39
N VAL A 54 1.34 1.18 5.97
CA VAL A 54 2.38 0.47 5.23
C VAL A 54 2.08 -1.03 5.19
N LYS A 55 2.26 -1.64 4.03
CA LYS A 55 2.18 -3.08 3.82
C LYS A 55 3.43 -3.55 3.12
N THR A 56 4.21 -4.39 3.77
CA THR A 56 5.52 -4.82 3.29
C THR A 56 5.54 -6.29 2.93
N ARG A 57 6.25 -6.63 1.87
CA ARG A 57 6.59 -8.00 1.49
C ARG A 57 8.05 -8.09 1.07
N ARG A 58 8.55 -9.31 0.93
CA ARG A 58 9.91 -9.63 0.42
C ARG A 58 9.92 -10.25 -0.96
N GLY A 59 8.98 -10.01 -1.83
CA GLY A 59 8.96 -10.59 -3.17
C GLY A 59 8.95 -12.13 -3.25
N VAL A 60 8.88 -12.83 -2.11
CA VAL A 60 8.82 -14.29 -2.02
C VAL A 60 7.36 -14.75 -1.97
N GLY A 61 7.07 -15.90 -2.57
CA GLY A 61 5.74 -16.49 -2.61
C GLY A 61 5.16 -16.56 -4.01
N ARG A 62 4.20 -17.49 -4.20
CA ARG A 62 3.66 -17.82 -5.53
C ARG A 62 2.85 -16.69 -6.15
N ASP A 63 2.10 -15.95 -5.35
CA ASP A 63 1.17 -14.93 -5.83
C ASP A 63 1.72 -13.50 -5.76
N LYS A 64 2.94 -13.33 -5.25
CA LYS A 64 3.64 -12.04 -5.12
C LYS A 64 2.75 -10.91 -4.54
N GLY A 65 1.70 -11.23 -3.77
CA GLY A 65 0.76 -10.25 -3.22
C GLY A 65 1.05 -9.88 -1.78
N TRP A 66 0.43 -8.78 -1.34
CA TRP A 66 0.41 -8.36 0.07
C TRP A 66 -0.78 -8.94 0.80
N HIS A 67 -0.57 -9.34 2.05
CA HIS A 67 -1.64 -9.79 2.93
C HIS A 67 -2.49 -8.60 3.38
N MET A 68 -3.80 -8.71 3.16
CA MET A 68 -4.80 -7.74 3.56
C MET A 68 -5.89 -8.43 4.39
N HIS A 69 -6.76 -7.65 4.99
CA HIS A 69 -7.89 -8.14 5.78
C HIS A 69 -9.17 -7.44 5.33
N GLN A 70 -10.33 -8.04 5.54
CA GLN A 70 -11.65 -7.50 5.19
C GLN A 70 -11.88 -6.08 5.73
N LYS A 71 -11.32 -5.74 6.90
CA LYS A 71 -11.40 -4.38 7.45
C LYS A 71 -10.87 -3.30 6.50
N HIS A 72 -9.94 -3.64 5.60
CA HIS A 72 -9.36 -2.72 4.62
C HIS A 72 -10.26 -2.47 3.39
N GLU A 73 -11.40 -3.14 3.27
CA GLU A 73 -12.44 -2.82 2.29
C GLU A 73 -13.20 -1.53 2.66
N LYS A 74 -12.99 -1.02 3.87
CA LYS A 74 -13.61 0.21 4.33
C LYS A 74 -12.91 1.41 3.69
N LYS A 75 -13.69 2.25 3.00
CA LYS A 75 -13.22 3.55 2.55
C LYS A 75 -13.09 4.45 3.77
N LEU A 76 -11.87 4.89 4.06
CA LEU A 76 -11.55 5.89 5.06
C LEU A 76 -11.56 7.29 4.41
N GLY A 77 -11.15 8.32 5.12
CA GLY A 77 -11.09 9.67 4.56
C GLY A 77 -10.13 9.80 3.37
N GLU A 78 -10.31 10.84 2.56
CA GLU A 78 -9.49 11.12 1.35
C GLU A 78 -8.00 11.35 1.64
N ARG A 79 -7.66 11.60 2.90
CA ARG A 79 -6.29 11.83 3.38
C ARG A 79 -5.66 10.57 3.99
N HIS A 80 -6.21 9.39 3.67
CA HIS A 80 -5.66 8.11 4.08
C HIS A 80 -5.13 7.34 2.88
N PHE A 81 -3.88 6.87 2.99
CA PHE A 81 -3.15 6.23 1.91
C PHE A 81 -2.54 4.89 2.36
N TYR A 82 -2.20 4.08 1.38
CA TYR A 82 -1.39 2.88 1.55
C TYR A 82 -0.06 3.03 0.83
N CYS A 83 1.02 2.61 1.48
CA CYS A 83 2.30 2.35 0.82
C CYS A 83 2.55 0.84 0.80
N PHE A 84 2.51 0.25 -0.39
CA PHE A 84 2.86 -1.15 -0.59
C PHE A 84 4.33 -1.26 -0.95
N VAL A 85 5.11 -1.85 -0.04
CA VAL A 85 6.57 -1.96 -0.16
C VAL A 85 6.94 -3.39 -0.54
N ASP A 86 7.72 -3.53 -1.61
CA ASP A 86 8.41 -4.76 -1.97
C ASP A 86 9.91 -4.58 -1.71
N LEU A 87 10.43 -5.24 -0.67
CA LEU A 87 11.84 -5.15 -0.30
C LEU A 87 12.77 -5.92 -1.25
N GLN A 88 12.19 -6.55 -2.29
CA GLN A 88 12.88 -7.42 -3.21
C GLN A 88 13.47 -8.68 -2.52
N VAL A 89 13.92 -9.64 -3.30
CA VAL A 89 14.48 -10.90 -2.79
C VAL A 89 15.96 -10.77 -2.51
N GLU A 90 16.67 -10.09 -3.40
CA GLU A 90 18.11 -9.98 -3.35
C GLU A 90 18.54 -8.76 -2.52
N PRO A 91 19.46 -8.94 -1.55
CA PRO A 91 20.07 -7.82 -0.85
C PRO A 91 20.76 -6.86 -1.83
N GLY A 92 20.58 -5.57 -1.63
CA GLY A 92 21.17 -4.53 -2.48
C GLY A 92 20.28 -4.03 -3.61
N MET A 93 19.16 -4.71 -3.92
CA MET A 93 18.14 -4.14 -4.80
C MET A 93 17.32 -3.08 -4.05
N ALA A 94 17.07 -1.95 -4.71
CA ALA A 94 16.22 -0.91 -4.16
C ALA A 94 14.78 -1.43 -3.96
N PRO A 95 14.15 -1.17 -2.81
CA PRO A 95 12.74 -1.46 -2.61
C PRO A 95 11.87 -0.76 -3.64
N ILE A 96 10.76 -1.41 -4.02
CA ILE A 96 9.72 -0.79 -4.86
C ILE A 96 8.57 -0.38 -3.95
N VAL A 97 8.08 0.87 -4.11
CA VAL A 97 6.93 1.39 -3.36
C VAL A 97 5.81 1.76 -4.32
N TYR A 98 4.59 1.41 -3.93
CA TYR A 98 3.37 1.87 -4.60
C TYR A 98 2.57 2.70 -3.61
N VAL A 99 2.29 3.97 -3.96
CA VAL A 99 1.55 4.93 -3.12
C VAL A 99 0.12 5.03 -3.63
N MET A 100 -0.83 4.47 -2.89
CA MET A 100 -2.21 4.30 -3.33
C MET A 100 -3.21 4.98 -2.40
N PRO A 101 -4.22 5.70 -2.93
CA PRO A 101 -5.35 6.17 -2.13
C PRO A 101 -6.10 4.98 -1.49
N ASN A 102 -6.58 5.16 -0.26
CA ASN A 102 -7.37 4.12 0.42
C ASN A 102 -8.60 3.69 -0.39
N ALA A 103 -9.27 4.62 -1.07
CA ALA A 103 -10.48 4.31 -1.84
C ALA A 103 -10.20 3.27 -2.93
N GLU A 104 -9.07 3.40 -3.64
CA GLU A 104 -8.63 2.46 -4.67
C GLU A 104 -8.32 1.09 -4.07
N VAL A 105 -7.54 1.07 -2.99
CA VAL A 105 -7.21 -0.18 -2.30
C VAL A 105 -8.46 -0.91 -1.82
N ALA A 106 -9.39 -0.19 -1.21
CA ALA A 106 -10.65 -0.75 -0.71
C ALA A 106 -11.47 -1.37 -1.84
N GLU A 107 -11.56 -0.71 -2.99
CA GLU A 107 -12.29 -1.21 -4.17
C GLU A 107 -11.61 -2.45 -4.76
N VAL A 108 -10.30 -2.38 -5.02
CA VAL A 108 -9.55 -3.51 -5.60
C VAL A 108 -9.72 -4.77 -4.78
N ILE A 109 -9.45 -4.71 -3.46
CA ILE A 109 -9.50 -5.91 -2.63
C ILE A 109 -10.93 -6.46 -2.46
N LYS A 110 -11.95 -5.58 -2.46
CA LYS A 110 -13.35 -5.97 -2.40
C LYS A 110 -13.80 -6.67 -3.68
N VAL A 111 -13.55 -6.06 -4.85
CA VAL A 111 -13.97 -6.59 -6.15
C VAL A 111 -13.25 -7.89 -6.47
N THR A 112 -11.92 -7.92 -6.26
CA THR A 112 -11.13 -9.13 -6.54
C THR A 112 -11.45 -10.27 -5.59
N HIS A 113 -11.75 -9.98 -4.31
CA HIS A 113 -12.19 -11.03 -3.39
C HIS A 113 -13.57 -11.57 -3.77
N LYS A 114 -14.51 -10.68 -4.13
CA LYS A 114 -15.84 -11.09 -4.60
C LYS A 114 -15.73 -11.99 -5.83
N SER A 115 -14.98 -11.59 -6.83
CA SER A 115 -14.76 -12.40 -8.04
C SER A 115 -14.13 -13.76 -7.71
N TRP A 116 -13.14 -13.78 -6.82
CA TRP A 116 -12.54 -15.02 -6.36
C TRP A 116 -13.58 -15.92 -5.64
N ALA A 117 -14.42 -15.35 -4.79
CA ALA A 117 -15.42 -16.10 -4.03
C ALA A 117 -16.52 -16.71 -4.93
N ASP A 118 -16.95 -15.93 -5.93
CA ASP A 118 -18.00 -16.34 -6.89
C ASP A 118 -17.47 -17.37 -7.91
N THR A 119 -16.15 -17.51 -8.07
CA THR A 119 -15.55 -18.50 -8.98
C THR A 119 -15.44 -19.86 -8.26
N PRO A 120 -16.02 -20.95 -8.77
CA PRO A 120 -15.88 -22.28 -8.17
C PRO A 120 -14.40 -22.70 -8.03
N GLY A 121 -14.11 -23.52 -7.05
CA GLY A 121 -12.80 -24.14 -6.91
C GLY A 121 -12.51 -25.14 -8.04
N LYS A 122 -11.27 -25.61 -8.16
CA LYS A 122 -10.83 -26.52 -9.24
C LYS A 122 -11.66 -27.82 -9.38
N LYS A 123 -12.33 -28.22 -8.30
CA LYS A 123 -13.21 -29.42 -8.28
C LYS A 123 -14.70 -29.03 -8.23
N GLY A 124 -15.05 -27.78 -8.60
CA GLY A 124 -16.43 -27.28 -8.56
C GLY A 124 -16.94 -26.89 -7.17
N GLN A 125 -16.13 -27.02 -6.11
CA GLN A 125 -16.55 -26.71 -4.75
C GLN A 125 -16.72 -25.20 -4.52
N VAL A 126 -17.69 -24.85 -3.67
CA VAL A 126 -17.87 -23.48 -3.19
C VAL A 126 -16.67 -23.08 -2.32
N LYS A 127 -16.10 -21.91 -2.60
CA LYS A 127 -14.98 -21.39 -1.81
C LYS A 127 -15.46 -20.87 -0.47
N GLN A 128 -14.74 -21.24 0.58
CA GLN A 128 -15.08 -20.83 1.94
C GLN A 128 -14.69 -19.34 2.15
N GLN A 129 -15.64 -18.54 2.62
CA GLN A 129 -15.39 -17.13 2.93
C GLN A 129 -14.47 -17.00 4.15
N THR A 130 -13.45 -16.16 4.01
CA THR A 130 -12.52 -15.85 5.11
C THR A 130 -12.34 -14.33 5.20
N PRO A 131 -11.92 -13.79 6.35
CA PRO A 131 -11.61 -12.37 6.47
C PRO A 131 -10.31 -11.97 5.75
N MET A 132 -9.55 -12.93 5.24
CA MET A 132 -8.30 -12.66 4.51
C MET A 132 -8.59 -12.06 3.14
N ARG A 133 -7.80 -11.07 2.78
CA ARG A 133 -7.76 -10.44 1.46
C ARG A 133 -6.33 -10.44 0.92
N ARG A 134 -6.21 -10.25 -0.39
CA ARG A 134 -4.89 -10.11 -1.06
C ARG A 134 -4.94 -8.93 -2.01
N LEU A 135 -3.91 -8.09 -1.95
CA LEU A 135 -3.63 -7.16 -3.04
C LEU A 135 -2.47 -7.74 -3.85
N MET A 136 -2.65 -7.88 -5.15
CA MET A 136 -1.66 -8.52 -6.02
C MET A 136 -1.26 -7.59 -7.17
N PRO A 137 0.02 -7.56 -7.57
CA PRO A 137 0.48 -6.76 -8.71
C PRO A 137 -0.02 -7.32 -10.04
N ASP A 138 -0.50 -8.55 -10.04
CA ASP A 138 -1.05 -9.25 -11.19
C ASP A 138 -2.10 -10.26 -10.71
N PHE A 139 -3.34 -10.06 -11.09
CA PHE A 139 -4.44 -10.95 -10.78
C PHE A 139 -4.70 -12.01 -11.86
N THR A 140 -3.97 -11.98 -13.01
CA THR A 140 -4.10 -12.98 -14.07
C THR A 140 -3.70 -14.39 -13.62
N VAL A 141 -2.86 -14.46 -12.58
CA VAL A 141 -2.44 -15.72 -11.96
C VAL A 141 -3.54 -16.42 -11.16
N ARG A 142 -4.70 -15.78 -10.99
CA ARG A 142 -5.87 -16.32 -10.30
C ARG A 142 -7.06 -16.41 -11.26
N ASP A 143 -7.71 -17.58 -11.25
CA ASP A 143 -8.83 -17.91 -12.11
C ASP A 143 -9.89 -16.80 -12.18
N GLY A 144 -10.15 -16.24 -13.35
CA GLY A 144 -11.28 -15.36 -13.66
C GLY A 144 -11.16 -13.89 -13.22
N ILE A 145 -10.10 -13.49 -12.52
CA ILE A 145 -9.97 -12.11 -11.97
C ILE A 145 -9.08 -11.23 -12.87
N GLY A 146 -8.23 -11.83 -13.68
CA GLY A 146 -7.15 -11.16 -14.38
C GLY A 146 -7.54 -10.10 -15.41
N THR A 147 -8.79 -10.10 -15.87
CA THR A 147 -9.27 -9.08 -16.80
C THR A 147 -9.48 -7.72 -16.18
N LEU A 148 -9.70 -7.65 -14.85
CA LEU A 148 -9.93 -6.38 -14.15
C LEU A 148 -8.62 -5.70 -13.75
N TYR A 149 -7.64 -6.49 -13.27
CA TYR A 149 -6.36 -5.98 -12.78
C TYR A 149 -5.22 -6.86 -13.33
N PRO A 150 -4.86 -6.70 -14.61
CA PRO A 150 -3.79 -7.46 -15.26
C PRO A 150 -2.42 -7.04 -14.75
N GLY A 151 -1.37 -7.78 -15.14
CA GLY A 151 0.01 -7.42 -14.83
C GLY A 151 0.30 -5.97 -15.24
N GLY A 152 0.93 -5.21 -14.36
CA GLY A 152 1.26 -3.81 -14.59
C GLY A 152 0.20 -2.80 -14.13
N TRP A 153 -1.00 -3.20 -13.71
CA TRP A 153 -2.05 -2.28 -13.26
C TRP A 153 -1.61 -1.35 -12.12
N MET A 154 -0.62 -1.76 -11.33
CA MET A 154 -0.08 -0.94 -10.24
C MET A 154 0.99 0.07 -10.70
N PHE A 155 1.41 0.09 -11.97
CA PHE A 155 2.53 0.93 -12.40
C PHE A 155 2.27 2.43 -12.22
N GLU A 156 1.04 2.88 -12.35
CA GLU A 156 0.66 4.28 -12.10
C GLU A 156 0.86 4.72 -10.64
N TYR A 157 0.88 3.77 -9.70
CA TYR A 157 1.10 4.04 -8.27
C TYR A 157 2.57 3.89 -7.84
N ARG A 158 3.44 3.43 -8.75
CA ARG A 158 4.86 3.21 -8.42
C ARG A 158 5.55 4.55 -8.23
N ASP A 159 6.16 4.71 -7.05
CA ASP A 159 6.82 5.95 -6.61
C ASP A 159 5.94 7.21 -6.77
N ALA A 160 4.61 7.03 -6.77
CA ALA A 160 3.62 8.08 -6.99
C ALA A 160 3.37 8.91 -5.72
N TRP A 161 4.42 9.50 -5.15
CA TRP A 161 4.37 10.29 -3.92
C TRP A 161 3.48 11.52 -4.05
N GLN A 162 3.31 12.07 -5.27
CA GLN A 162 2.38 13.15 -5.58
C GLN A 162 0.92 12.82 -5.22
N ASN A 163 0.54 11.54 -5.13
CA ASN A 163 -0.80 11.11 -4.71
C ASN A 163 -1.13 11.58 -3.29
N LEU A 164 -0.12 11.81 -2.43
CA LEU A 164 -0.31 12.32 -1.07
C LEU A 164 -0.84 13.75 -1.07
N LYS A 165 -0.68 14.50 -2.17
CA LYS A 165 -1.12 15.90 -2.34
C LYS A 165 -0.65 16.78 -1.18
N LEU A 166 0.62 16.63 -0.80
CA LEU A 166 1.27 17.39 0.26
C LEU A 166 1.98 18.65 -0.28
N GLU A 167 2.22 18.71 -1.59
CA GLU A 167 2.84 19.86 -2.22
C GLU A 167 2.00 21.13 -1.99
N PRO A 168 2.64 22.30 -1.85
CA PRO A 168 1.93 23.57 -1.85
C PRO A 168 1.07 23.68 -3.11
N THR A 169 -0.06 24.34 -3.00
CA THR A 169 -0.94 24.60 -4.17
C THR A 169 -0.33 25.64 -5.12
N ASP A 170 0.69 26.35 -4.69
CA ASP A 170 1.38 27.39 -5.45
C ASP A 170 2.89 27.09 -5.51
N PRO A 171 3.41 26.59 -6.66
CA PRO A 171 4.82 26.30 -6.83
C PRO A 171 5.72 27.56 -6.81
N GLU A 172 5.17 28.75 -7.03
CA GLU A 172 5.96 29.99 -7.01
C GLU A 172 6.35 30.43 -5.58
N ARG A 173 5.61 29.98 -4.56
CA ARG A 173 5.93 30.28 -3.17
C ARG A 173 7.09 29.47 -2.60
N ALA A 174 7.38 28.31 -3.16
CA ALA A 174 8.46 27.43 -2.71
C ALA A 174 9.86 27.91 -3.13
N ILE A 175 9.97 28.84 -4.08
CA ILE A 175 11.25 29.32 -4.65
C ILE A 175 11.71 30.64 -4.01
N SER A 176 10.87 31.31 -3.22
CA SER A 176 11.14 32.64 -2.67
C SER A 176 11.76 32.67 -1.27
N GLU A 177 12.04 31.53 -0.66
CA GLU A 177 12.54 31.42 0.73
C GLU A 177 13.91 30.73 0.85
N GLU A 178 14.71 30.64 -0.23
CA GLU A 178 16.14 30.27 -0.16
C GLU A 178 17.06 31.48 -0.14
#